data_84e63c40eb8d5f990246b229b0938af9
#
_entry.id   84e63c40eb8d5f990246b229b0938af9
#
_cell.length_a   1.000
_cell.length_b   1.000
_cell.length_c   1.000
_cell.angle_alpha   90.00
_cell.angle_beta   90.00
_cell.angle_gamma   90.00
#
_symmetry.space_group_name_H-M   'P 1'
#
loop_
_entity.id
_entity.type
_entity.pdbx_description
1 polymer ?
#
loop_
_entity_poly.entity_id
_entity_poly.type
_entity_poly.pdbx_seq_one_letter_code
_entity_poly.pdbx_strand_id
1 'polypeptide(L)'
;MLCVKNVSLRLPESRLLTNVNFSVDKGDIVTLMGPSGCGKSTLFSWMIGALAGQFSCTGELWLNEQRIDMLPTAQRQIGILFQDALLFDQFSVGQNLLLALPETFKGNARRNAVNDALERSGLDGAFHQDPATLSGGQRARVALLRALLAQPKALLL
;
A
#
# COMPACT_ATOMS: atom_id res chain seq x y z
N MET A 1 5.35 12.57 -9.49
CA MET A 1 6.33 12.81 -8.41
C MET A 1 5.63 12.71 -7.07
N LEU A 2 6.17 11.96 -6.12
CA LEU A 2 5.76 11.95 -4.71
C LEU A 2 6.76 12.80 -3.92
N CYS A 3 6.29 13.71 -3.06
CA CYS A 3 7.18 14.54 -2.23
C CYS A 3 6.75 14.51 -0.76
N VAL A 4 7.71 14.27 0.11
CA VAL A 4 7.63 14.39 1.57
C VAL A 4 8.40 15.62 1.98
N LYS A 5 7.74 16.56 2.67
CA LYS A 5 8.33 17.86 3.04
C LYS A 5 8.22 18.13 4.54
N ASN A 6 9.38 18.35 5.17
CA ASN A 6 9.51 18.76 6.57
C ASN A 6 8.74 17.86 7.55
N VAL A 7 8.68 16.56 7.27
CA VAL A 7 7.90 15.63 8.07
C VAL A 7 8.62 15.29 9.36
N SER A 8 7.89 15.47 10.47
CA SER A 8 8.35 15.09 11.80
C SER A 8 7.29 14.27 12.50
N LEU A 9 7.68 13.12 13.04
CA LEU A 9 6.84 12.17 13.76
C LEU A 9 7.23 12.14 15.24
N ARG A 10 6.25 12.20 16.14
CA ARG A 10 6.45 12.21 17.59
C ARG A 10 5.48 11.25 18.28
N LEU A 11 5.98 10.63 19.34
CA LEU A 11 5.19 10.11 20.44
C LEU A 11 5.09 11.18 21.56
N PRO A 12 4.18 11.05 22.53
CA PRO A 12 4.05 12.05 23.62
C PRO A 12 5.37 12.37 24.32
N GLU A 13 6.22 11.36 24.52
CA GLU A 13 7.47 11.48 25.28
C GLU A 13 8.75 11.38 24.43
N SER A 14 8.62 11.12 23.11
CA SER A 14 9.80 10.91 22.24
C SER A 14 9.59 11.39 20.82
N ARG A 15 10.70 11.76 20.15
CA ARG A 15 10.73 12.05 18.72
C ARG A 15 11.20 10.81 17.98
N LEU A 16 10.47 10.38 16.96
CA LEU A 16 10.87 9.26 16.10
C LEU A 16 11.63 9.75 14.86
N LEU A 17 11.06 10.75 14.17
CA LEU A 17 11.65 11.34 12.97
C LEU A 17 11.58 12.87 13.08
N THR A 18 12.59 13.54 12.53
CA THR A 18 12.66 15.01 12.53
C THR A 18 13.07 15.50 11.15
N ASN A 19 12.27 16.40 10.58
CA ASN A 19 12.55 17.11 9.35
C ASN A 19 12.92 16.19 8.16
N VAL A 20 12.13 15.14 7.95
CA VAL A 20 12.32 14.22 6.82
C VAL A 20 11.89 14.90 5.53
N ASN A 21 12.77 14.90 4.54
CA ASN A 21 12.54 15.48 3.22
C ASN A 21 13.07 14.52 2.15
N PHE A 22 12.24 14.14 1.20
CA PHE A 22 12.64 13.42 -0.02
C PHE A 22 11.59 13.53 -1.10
N SER A 23 11.99 13.23 -2.33
CA SER A 23 11.09 13.12 -3.47
C SER A 23 11.37 11.83 -4.24
N VAL A 24 10.34 11.32 -4.91
CA VAL A 24 10.40 10.14 -5.78
C VAL A 24 9.74 10.52 -7.11
N ASP A 25 10.51 10.48 -8.19
CA ASP A 25 9.96 10.76 -9.52
C ASP A 25 9.26 9.53 -10.11
N LYS A 26 8.55 9.72 -11.22
CA LYS A 26 7.86 8.63 -11.89
C LYS A 26 8.86 7.62 -12.45
N GLY A 27 8.75 6.38 -11.99
CA GLY A 27 9.64 5.28 -12.38
C GLY A 27 10.83 5.07 -11.47
N ASP A 28 11.06 5.97 -10.51
CA ASP A 28 12.14 5.84 -9.55
C ASP A 28 11.78 4.94 -8.37
N ILE A 29 12.83 4.39 -7.77
CA ILE A 29 12.77 3.61 -6.53
C ILE A 29 13.66 4.32 -5.50
N VAL A 30 13.06 4.71 -4.37
CA VAL A 30 13.79 5.31 -3.24
C VAL A 30 13.71 4.37 -2.04
N THR A 31 14.84 4.06 -1.45
CA THR A 31 14.93 3.18 -0.28
C THR A 31 15.17 4.01 0.99
N LEU A 32 14.29 3.84 1.98
CA LEU A 32 14.46 4.41 3.31
C LEU A 32 15.26 3.47 4.20
N MET A 33 16.46 3.87 4.58
CA MET A 33 17.36 3.10 5.45
C MET A 33 17.43 3.72 6.83
N GLY A 34 17.65 2.90 7.83
CA GLY A 34 17.82 3.34 9.23
C GLY A 34 17.61 2.18 10.21
N PRO A 35 18.02 2.35 11.48
CA PRO A 35 17.91 1.32 12.50
C PRO A 35 16.46 0.90 12.74
N SER A 36 16.30 -0.29 13.35
CA SER A 36 14.97 -0.74 13.77
C SER A 36 14.37 0.24 14.80
N GLY A 37 13.08 0.47 14.73
CA GLY A 37 12.37 1.36 15.65
C GLY A 37 12.51 2.86 15.35
N CYS A 38 13.29 3.30 14.35
CA CYS A 38 13.43 4.73 14.05
C CYS A 38 12.21 5.39 13.39
N GLY A 39 11.12 4.66 13.17
CA GLY A 39 9.86 5.24 12.67
C GLY A 39 9.61 5.08 11.18
N LYS A 40 10.35 4.25 10.42
CA LYS A 40 10.11 4.01 8.98
C LYS A 40 8.70 3.53 8.69
N SER A 41 8.24 2.48 9.38
CA SER A 41 6.87 1.96 9.22
C SER A 41 5.81 2.95 9.67
N THR A 42 6.11 3.75 10.71
CA THR A 42 5.21 4.83 11.17
C THR A 42 5.08 5.94 10.12
N LEU A 43 6.18 6.26 9.40
CA LEU A 43 6.15 7.18 8.28
C LEU A 43 5.25 6.65 7.16
N PHE A 44 5.37 5.37 6.80
CA PHE A 44 4.50 4.75 5.79
C PHE A 44 3.02 4.75 6.23
N SER A 45 2.75 4.44 7.52
CA SER A 45 1.39 4.54 8.06
C SER A 45 0.82 5.95 7.95
N TRP A 46 1.62 6.97 8.19
CA TRP A 46 1.21 8.36 7.97
C TRP A 46 0.97 8.67 6.49
N MET A 47 1.86 8.24 5.61
CA MET A 47 1.72 8.48 4.16
C MET A 47 0.43 7.89 3.59
N ILE A 48 0.01 6.70 4.05
CA ILE A 48 -1.27 6.10 3.62
C ILE A 48 -2.49 6.64 4.37
N GLY A 49 -2.31 7.45 5.42
CA GLY A 49 -3.41 8.00 6.23
C GLY A 49 -3.93 7.05 7.32
N ALA A 50 -3.12 6.11 7.76
CA ALA A 50 -3.44 5.13 8.81
C ALA A 50 -2.55 5.30 10.05
N LEU A 51 -2.13 6.54 10.34
CA LEU A 51 -1.34 6.83 11.53
C LEU A 51 -2.16 6.59 12.80
N ALA A 52 -1.63 5.80 13.73
CA ALA A 52 -2.30 5.54 15.00
C ALA A 52 -2.36 6.83 15.87
N GLY A 53 -3.45 6.99 16.61
CA GLY A 53 -3.76 8.23 17.33
C GLY A 53 -2.77 8.65 18.44
N GLN A 54 -1.89 7.74 18.85
CA GLN A 54 -0.80 8.05 19.79
C GLN A 54 0.36 8.83 19.17
N PHE A 55 0.42 8.88 17.84
CA PHE A 55 1.45 9.62 17.11
C PHE A 55 0.93 10.97 16.67
N SER A 56 1.76 11.99 16.75
CA SER A 56 1.55 13.27 16.08
C SER A 56 2.51 13.41 14.90
N CYS A 57 2.02 14.00 13.83
CA CYS A 57 2.81 14.28 12.64
C CYS A 57 2.66 15.74 12.23
N THR A 58 3.77 16.34 11.81
CA THR A 58 3.79 17.64 11.13
C THR A 58 4.51 17.47 9.79
N GLY A 59 4.27 18.38 8.85
CA GLY A 59 4.84 18.33 7.51
C GLY A 59 3.78 18.12 6.46
N GLU A 60 4.22 17.86 5.23
CA GLU A 60 3.35 17.79 4.07
C GLU A 60 3.68 16.58 3.20
N LEU A 61 2.64 15.99 2.62
CA LEU A 61 2.73 14.92 1.62
C LEU A 61 2.06 15.37 0.34
N TRP A 62 2.80 15.33 -0.76
CA TRP A 62 2.36 15.76 -2.07
C TRP A 62 2.46 14.61 -3.07
N LEU A 63 1.46 14.47 -3.93
CA LEU A 63 1.45 13.51 -5.04
C LEU A 63 0.97 14.24 -6.31
N ASN A 64 1.85 14.32 -7.32
CA ASN A 64 1.57 15.02 -8.60
C ASN A 64 0.99 16.43 -8.38
N GLU A 65 1.71 17.25 -7.62
CA GLU A 65 1.35 18.66 -7.30
C GLU A 65 0.11 18.83 -6.40
N GLN A 66 -0.54 17.75 -6.01
CA GLN A 66 -1.66 17.80 -5.07
C GLN A 66 -1.18 17.44 -3.66
N ARG A 67 -1.53 18.26 -2.68
CA ARG A 67 -1.31 17.94 -1.26
C ARG A 67 -2.32 16.89 -0.80
N ILE A 68 -1.84 15.77 -0.26
CA ILE A 68 -2.68 14.60 0.05
C ILE A 68 -2.66 14.17 1.51
N ASP A 69 -1.82 14.75 2.37
CA ASP A 69 -1.74 14.39 3.80
C ASP A 69 -3.05 14.62 4.55
N MET A 70 -3.88 15.57 4.09
CA MET A 70 -5.19 15.86 4.68
C MET A 70 -6.33 15.02 4.08
N LEU A 71 -6.06 14.25 3.03
CA LEU A 71 -7.07 13.41 2.40
C LEU A 71 -7.26 12.09 3.16
N PRO A 72 -8.47 11.52 3.15
CA PRO A 72 -8.71 10.18 3.67
C PRO A 72 -7.92 9.14 2.85
N THR A 73 -7.59 8.00 3.47
CA THR A 73 -6.76 6.93 2.88
C THR A 73 -7.18 6.56 1.46
N ALA A 74 -8.47 6.37 1.21
CA ALA A 74 -8.99 5.96 -0.08
C ALA A 74 -8.71 6.98 -1.23
N GLN A 75 -8.48 8.26 -0.90
CA GLN A 75 -8.25 9.31 -1.89
C GLN A 75 -6.75 9.61 -2.10
N ARG A 76 -5.86 9.06 -1.28
CA ARG A 76 -4.41 9.33 -1.38
C ARG A 76 -3.74 8.68 -2.58
N GLN A 77 -4.35 7.64 -3.15
CA GLN A 77 -3.82 6.88 -4.29
C GLN A 77 -2.41 6.31 -4.05
N ILE A 78 -2.09 6.01 -2.80
CA ILE A 78 -0.85 5.34 -2.38
C ILE A 78 -1.21 3.92 -1.98
N GLY A 79 -0.56 2.95 -2.63
CA GLY A 79 -0.61 1.54 -2.24
C GLY A 79 0.46 1.23 -1.20
N ILE A 80 0.23 0.19 -0.42
CA ILE A 80 1.22 -0.35 0.51
C ILE A 80 1.20 -1.87 0.47
N LEU A 81 2.37 -2.47 0.50
CA LEU A 81 2.56 -3.89 0.71
C LEU A 81 3.17 -4.10 2.09
N PHE A 82 2.44 -4.75 2.97
CA PHE A 82 2.95 -5.11 4.29
C PHE A 82 3.79 -6.38 4.22
N GLN A 83 4.67 -6.57 5.18
CA GLN A 83 5.46 -7.79 5.32
C GLN A 83 4.57 -9.04 5.43
N ASP A 84 3.47 -8.94 6.17
CA ASP A 84 2.41 -9.95 6.18
C ASP A 84 1.42 -9.69 5.05
N ALA A 85 0.96 -10.75 4.41
CA ALA A 85 0.07 -10.65 3.24
C ALA A 85 -1.29 -9.99 3.56
N LEU A 86 -1.74 -10.03 4.83
CA LEU A 86 -3.00 -9.43 5.33
C LEU A 86 -4.20 -9.72 4.40
N LEU A 87 -4.32 -10.96 3.92
CA LEU A 87 -5.47 -11.40 3.13
C LEU A 87 -6.68 -11.60 4.04
N PHE A 88 -7.86 -11.35 3.52
CA PHE A 88 -9.12 -11.62 4.22
C PHE A 88 -9.42 -13.12 4.13
N ASP A 89 -9.34 -13.82 5.26
CA ASP A 89 -9.50 -15.28 5.34
C ASP A 89 -10.94 -15.73 4.99
N GLN A 90 -11.93 -14.86 5.18
CA GLN A 90 -13.33 -15.13 4.81
C GLN A 90 -13.61 -15.03 3.31
N PHE A 91 -12.65 -14.58 2.50
CA PHE A 91 -12.78 -14.41 1.07
C PHE A 91 -11.82 -15.32 0.32
N SER A 92 -12.24 -15.82 -0.84
CA SER A 92 -11.33 -16.52 -1.76
C SER A 92 -10.24 -15.57 -2.27
N VAL A 93 -9.19 -16.15 -2.87
CA VAL A 93 -8.13 -15.40 -3.54
C VAL A 93 -8.69 -14.38 -4.52
N GLY A 94 -9.60 -14.81 -5.41
CA GLY A 94 -10.22 -13.93 -6.39
C GLY A 94 -11.05 -12.82 -5.75
N GLN A 95 -11.78 -13.12 -4.68
CA GLN A 95 -12.55 -12.11 -3.94
C GLN A 95 -11.63 -11.08 -3.26
N ASN A 96 -10.52 -11.49 -2.67
CA ASN A 96 -9.51 -10.58 -2.14
C ASN A 96 -8.99 -9.60 -3.21
N LEU A 97 -8.79 -10.07 -4.44
CA LEU A 97 -8.33 -9.25 -5.56
C LEU A 97 -9.44 -8.35 -6.12
N LEU A 98 -10.67 -8.83 -6.19
CA LEU A 98 -11.83 -8.06 -6.63
C LEU A 98 -12.08 -6.82 -5.77
N LEU A 99 -11.82 -6.90 -4.46
CA LEU A 99 -11.97 -5.76 -3.54
C LEU A 99 -11.04 -4.59 -3.87
N ALA A 100 -9.88 -4.87 -4.48
CA ALA A 100 -8.90 -3.86 -4.81
C ALA A 100 -9.16 -3.13 -6.14
N LEU A 101 -9.98 -3.72 -7.02
CA LEU A 101 -10.23 -3.13 -8.34
C LEU A 101 -11.02 -1.82 -8.23
N PRO A 102 -10.59 -0.77 -8.95
CA PRO A 102 -11.33 0.47 -9.07
C PRO A 102 -12.77 0.25 -9.59
N GLU A 103 -13.66 1.17 -9.24
CA GLU A 103 -15.07 1.14 -9.69
C GLU A 103 -15.23 1.29 -11.20
N THR A 104 -14.20 1.72 -11.92
CA THR A 104 -14.17 1.78 -13.38
C THR A 104 -14.31 0.42 -14.03
N PHE A 105 -13.86 -0.66 -13.36
CA PHE A 105 -14.10 -2.02 -13.80
C PHE A 105 -15.52 -2.46 -13.42
N LYS A 106 -16.33 -2.85 -14.40
CA LYS A 106 -17.74 -3.28 -14.18
C LYS A 106 -18.00 -4.67 -14.76
N GLY A 107 -18.98 -5.36 -14.17
CA GLY A 107 -19.46 -6.65 -14.68
C GLY A 107 -18.32 -7.67 -14.87
N ASN A 108 -18.34 -8.37 -15.99
CA ASN A 108 -17.36 -9.42 -16.30
C ASN A 108 -15.93 -8.91 -16.43
N ALA A 109 -15.71 -7.62 -16.75
CA ALA A 109 -14.37 -7.05 -16.86
C ALA A 109 -13.60 -7.12 -15.53
N ARG A 110 -14.28 -7.04 -14.39
CA ARG A 110 -13.65 -7.21 -13.06
C ARG A 110 -13.05 -8.61 -12.90
N ARG A 111 -13.85 -9.64 -13.24
CA ARG A 111 -13.40 -11.03 -13.10
C ARG A 111 -12.29 -11.36 -14.08
N ASN A 112 -12.39 -10.87 -15.31
CA ASN A 112 -11.35 -11.07 -16.32
C ASN A 112 -10.02 -10.43 -15.87
N ALA A 113 -10.05 -9.19 -15.39
CA ALA A 113 -8.84 -8.51 -14.91
C ALA A 113 -8.16 -9.27 -13.75
N VAL A 114 -8.94 -9.87 -12.84
CA VAL A 114 -8.39 -10.70 -11.76
C VAL A 114 -7.80 -12.00 -12.32
N ASN A 115 -8.50 -12.69 -13.22
CA ASN A 115 -8.00 -13.93 -13.82
C ASN A 115 -6.70 -13.69 -14.60
N ASP A 116 -6.65 -12.64 -15.42
CA ASP A 116 -5.44 -12.24 -16.16
C ASP A 116 -4.27 -11.94 -15.23
N ALA A 117 -4.53 -11.29 -14.10
CA ALA A 117 -3.50 -11.00 -13.11
C ALA A 117 -2.98 -12.27 -12.42
N LEU A 118 -3.86 -13.20 -12.09
CA LEU A 118 -3.51 -14.50 -11.51
C LEU A 118 -2.68 -15.32 -12.49
N GLU A 119 -3.12 -15.43 -13.74
CA GLU A 119 -2.40 -16.15 -14.80
C GLU A 119 -0.96 -15.62 -14.97
N ARG A 120 -0.81 -14.30 -15.16
CA ARG A 120 0.51 -13.66 -15.31
C ARG A 120 1.44 -13.87 -14.11
N SER A 121 0.89 -14.22 -12.96
CA SER A 121 1.64 -14.43 -11.71
C SER A 121 1.87 -15.91 -11.40
N GLY A 122 1.52 -16.82 -12.31
CA GLY A 122 1.64 -18.27 -12.12
C GLY A 122 0.73 -18.78 -10.99
N LEU A 123 -0.48 -18.22 -10.90
CA LEU A 123 -1.53 -18.61 -9.96
C LEU A 123 -2.82 -18.97 -10.70
N ASP A 124 -2.67 -19.64 -11.87
CA ASP A 124 -3.78 -20.06 -12.70
C ASP A 124 -4.77 -20.92 -11.89
N GLY A 125 -6.06 -20.67 -12.08
CA GLY A 125 -7.12 -21.42 -11.40
C GLY A 125 -7.29 -21.12 -9.91
N ALA A 126 -6.45 -20.25 -9.32
CA ALA A 126 -6.49 -19.94 -7.90
C ALA A 126 -7.67 -19.05 -7.48
N PHE A 127 -8.51 -18.58 -8.40
CA PHE A 127 -9.58 -17.62 -8.11
C PHE A 127 -10.50 -18.07 -6.95
N HIS A 128 -10.86 -19.34 -6.89
CA HIS A 128 -11.77 -19.90 -5.88
C HIS A 128 -11.03 -20.52 -4.68
N GLN A 129 -9.70 -20.50 -4.67
CA GLN A 129 -8.92 -21.08 -3.57
C GLN A 129 -9.08 -20.28 -2.28
N ASP A 130 -9.04 -20.99 -1.17
CA ASP A 130 -8.93 -20.42 0.17
C ASP A 130 -7.50 -19.88 0.37
N PRO A 131 -7.31 -18.59 0.76
CA PRO A 131 -6.00 -18.03 1.06
C PRO A 131 -5.17 -18.84 2.07
N ALA A 132 -5.82 -19.54 3.01
CA ALA A 132 -5.14 -20.37 3.99
C ALA A 132 -4.41 -21.58 3.38
N THR A 133 -4.84 -22.04 2.19
CA THR A 133 -4.21 -23.16 1.49
C THR A 133 -2.99 -22.79 0.67
N LEU A 134 -2.72 -21.50 0.51
CA LEU A 134 -1.59 -20.99 -0.25
C LEU A 134 -0.28 -21.10 0.52
N SER A 135 0.81 -21.38 -0.20
CA SER A 135 2.15 -21.24 0.38
C SER A 135 2.46 -19.76 0.72
N GLY A 136 3.45 -19.52 1.59
CA GLY A 136 3.85 -18.15 1.94
C GLY A 136 4.20 -17.28 0.73
N GLY A 137 4.92 -17.86 -0.26
CA GLY A 137 5.26 -17.15 -1.50
C GLY A 137 4.04 -16.87 -2.39
N GLN A 138 3.04 -17.77 -2.41
CA GLN A 138 1.78 -17.53 -3.12
C GLN A 138 0.96 -16.44 -2.44
N ARG A 139 0.87 -16.47 -1.10
CA ARG A 139 0.20 -15.40 -0.32
C ARG A 139 0.83 -14.03 -0.59
N ALA A 140 2.16 -13.94 -0.58
CA ALA A 140 2.88 -12.70 -0.89
C ALA A 140 2.57 -12.19 -2.31
N ARG A 141 2.53 -13.09 -3.32
CA ARG A 141 2.14 -12.73 -4.69
C ARG A 141 0.71 -12.21 -4.77
N VAL A 142 -0.25 -12.86 -4.10
CA VAL A 142 -1.65 -12.37 -4.05
C VAL A 142 -1.73 -11.01 -3.39
N ALA A 143 -0.99 -10.76 -2.29
CA ALA A 143 -0.95 -9.45 -1.64
C ALA A 143 -0.37 -8.37 -2.56
N LEU A 144 0.69 -8.69 -3.31
CA LEU A 144 1.26 -7.78 -4.32
C LEU A 144 0.26 -7.50 -5.44
N LEU A 145 -0.39 -8.53 -5.99
CA LEU A 145 -1.43 -8.35 -7.01
C LEU A 145 -2.56 -7.45 -6.52
N ARG A 146 -3.01 -7.63 -5.26
CA ARG A 146 -4.03 -6.78 -4.65
C ARG A 146 -3.60 -5.32 -4.59
N ALA A 147 -2.34 -5.05 -4.22
CA ALA A 147 -1.79 -3.71 -4.20
C ALA A 147 -1.70 -3.08 -5.60
N LEU A 148 -1.31 -3.86 -6.63
CA LEU A 148 -1.19 -3.39 -8.00
C LEU A 148 -2.53 -3.19 -8.70
N LEU A 149 -3.52 -4.07 -8.47
CA LEU A 149 -4.87 -3.96 -9.04
C LEU A 149 -5.63 -2.73 -8.57
N ALA A 150 -5.27 -2.18 -7.40
CA ALA A 150 -5.77 -0.88 -6.94
C ALA A 150 -5.27 0.30 -7.79
N GLN A 151 -4.34 0.07 -8.72
CA GLN A 151 -3.75 1.08 -9.60
C GLN A 151 -3.19 2.31 -8.85
N PRO A 152 -2.38 2.12 -7.81
CA PRO A 152 -1.85 3.23 -7.04
C PRO A 152 -0.88 4.05 -7.90
N LYS A 153 -0.78 5.34 -7.62
CA LYS A 153 0.21 6.24 -8.26
C LYS A 153 1.58 6.17 -7.58
N ALA A 154 1.64 5.72 -6.36
CA ALA A 154 2.86 5.40 -5.63
C ALA A 154 2.65 4.12 -4.82
N LEU A 155 3.68 3.30 -4.68
CA LEU A 155 3.65 2.05 -3.93
C LEU A 155 4.75 2.05 -2.87
N LEU A 156 4.37 1.74 -1.64
CA LEU A 156 5.27 1.54 -0.51
C LEU A 156 5.48 0.03 -0.30
N LEU A 157 6.74 -0.40 -0.17
CA LEU A 157 7.13 -1.81 -0.05
C LEU A 157 7.92 -2.06 1.25
#